data_f21ae4b4506fc8dfc7339ca9978bf283
#
_entry.id   f21ae4b4506fc8dfc7339ca9978bf283
#
_cell.length_a   1.000
_cell.length_b   1.000
_cell.length_c   1.000
_cell.angle_alpha   90.00
_cell.angle_beta   90.00
_cell.angle_gamma   90.00
#
_symmetry.space_group_name_H-M   'P 1'
#
loop_
_entity.id
_entity.type
_entity.pdbx_description
1 polymer ?
#
loop_
_entity_poly.entity_id
_entity_poly.type
_entity_poly.pdbx_seq_one_letter_code
_entity_poly.pdbx_strand_id
1 'polypeptide(L)'
;MSEKTLNELSNTDIAMFAIDEAHCISKWGVSFRPQYEELSKLSKIYPDAVIAGFTATADKDTREDIIHKLSNYNSKIFVQGFDRPNLSLAVEQKDDWKKQILIFLENKINESGIIYCLSRKQTEDVSEFLNKKNYRAIPYHAGQESSVRKNNQEKFMNQNGIIMVATIAFGMGIDKSNIRFVAHLSLPSSIESYYQEIGRAGRDGNPAETLLLYLSLIHI
;
A
#
# COMPACT_ATOMS: atom_id res chain seq x y z
N MET A 1 -16.27 -10.54 -14.78
CA MET A 1 -15.48 -11.81 -14.73
C MET A 1 -15.50 -12.47 -16.07
N SER A 2 -14.41 -13.14 -16.51
CA SER A 2 -14.42 -13.86 -17.80
C SER A 2 -15.34 -15.10 -17.71
N GLU A 3 -15.97 -15.49 -18.82
CA GLU A 3 -16.77 -16.74 -18.89
C GLU A 3 -15.95 -17.97 -18.46
N LYS A 4 -14.65 -17.98 -18.79
CA LYS A 4 -13.73 -19.03 -18.37
C LYS A 4 -13.62 -19.13 -16.85
N THR A 5 -13.46 -17.99 -16.18
CA THR A 5 -13.39 -17.95 -14.69
C THR A 5 -14.70 -18.43 -14.07
N LEU A 6 -15.85 -18.02 -14.59
CA LEU A 6 -17.15 -18.47 -14.11
C LEU A 6 -17.33 -19.98 -14.26
N ASN A 7 -16.89 -20.55 -15.40
CA ASN A 7 -16.97 -21.99 -15.65
C ASN A 7 -16.02 -22.80 -14.74
N GLU A 8 -14.84 -22.26 -14.43
CA GLU A 8 -13.91 -22.91 -13.47
C GLU A 8 -14.50 -22.88 -12.05
N LEU A 9 -15.10 -21.78 -11.64
CA LEU A 9 -15.73 -21.63 -10.33
C LEU A 9 -17.00 -22.46 -10.20
N SER A 10 -17.80 -22.67 -11.27
CA SER A 10 -19.05 -23.46 -11.22
C SER A 10 -18.85 -24.92 -10.90
N ASN A 11 -17.65 -25.44 -11.08
CA ASN A 11 -17.27 -26.84 -10.76
C ASN A 11 -16.61 -26.96 -9.36
N THR A 12 -16.60 -25.89 -8.56
CA THR A 12 -15.92 -25.84 -7.27
C THR A 12 -16.95 -25.54 -6.17
N ASP A 13 -16.89 -26.27 -5.09
CA ASP A 13 -17.69 -25.95 -3.89
C ASP A 13 -17.05 -24.76 -3.16
N ILE A 14 -17.65 -23.58 -3.32
CA ILE A 14 -17.10 -22.31 -2.84
C ILE A 14 -17.82 -21.94 -1.54
N ALA A 15 -17.08 -22.01 -0.43
CA ALA A 15 -17.60 -21.61 0.87
C ALA A 15 -17.61 -20.07 1.07
N MET A 16 -16.62 -19.36 0.49
CA MET A 16 -16.49 -17.92 0.69
C MET A 16 -15.76 -17.22 -0.47
N PHE A 17 -16.22 -16.02 -0.82
CA PHE A 17 -15.51 -15.05 -1.64
C PHE A 17 -14.94 -13.95 -0.76
N ALA A 18 -13.62 -13.81 -0.73
CA ALA A 18 -12.93 -12.70 -0.08
C ALA A 18 -12.59 -11.64 -1.13
N ILE A 19 -13.25 -10.48 -1.04
CA ILE A 19 -13.05 -9.35 -1.97
C ILE A 19 -12.17 -8.32 -1.30
N ASP A 20 -10.91 -8.25 -1.73
CA ASP A 20 -9.98 -7.22 -1.29
C ASP A 20 -10.24 -5.91 -2.05
N GLU A 21 -9.84 -4.76 -1.44
CA GLU A 21 -10.10 -3.42 -1.97
C GLU A 21 -11.58 -3.19 -2.35
N ALA A 22 -12.49 -3.66 -1.49
CA ALA A 22 -13.93 -3.66 -1.75
C ALA A 22 -14.49 -2.24 -2.02
N HIS A 23 -13.79 -1.17 -1.59
CA HIS A 23 -14.14 0.21 -1.93
C HIS A 23 -14.19 0.48 -3.44
N CYS A 24 -13.46 -0.30 -4.25
CA CYS A 24 -13.50 -0.20 -5.70
C CYS A 24 -14.89 -0.50 -6.31
N ILE A 25 -15.81 -1.10 -5.55
CA ILE A 25 -17.20 -1.34 -6.02
C ILE A 25 -18.08 -0.10 -5.92
N SER A 26 -17.70 0.90 -5.10
CA SER A 26 -18.45 2.15 -4.96
C SER A 26 -18.40 3.00 -6.23
N LYS A 27 -19.24 4.06 -6.29
CA LYS A 27 -19.29 4.99 -7.44
C LYS A 27 -17.93 5.60 -7.79
N TRP A 28 -17.08 5.85 -6.81
CA TRP A 28 -15.74 6.40 -7.00
C TRP A 28 -14.75 5.35 -7.53
N GLY A 29 -14.91 4.09 -7.13
CA GLY A 29 -14.04 2.99 -7.55
C GLY A 29 -14.35 2.45 -8.95
N VAL A 30 -15.61 2.53 -9.41
CA VAL A 30 -16.04 2.04 -10.75
C VAL A 30 -15.30 2.74 -11.88
N SER A 31 -15.00 4.04 -11.75
CA SER A 31 -14.22 4.78 -12.76
C SER A 31 -12.79 4.25 -12.90
N PHE A 32 -12.23 3.64 -11.85
CA PHE A 32 -10.87 3.09 -11.85
C PHE A 32 -10.84 1.60 -12.16
N ARG A 33 -11.84 0.83 -11.69
CA ARG A 33 -11.93 -0.63 -11.87
C ARG A 33 -13.35 -1.07 -12.18
N PRO A 34 -13.85 -0.85 -13.40
CA PRO A 34 -15.24 -1.18 -13.77
C PRO A 34 -15.59 -2.67 -13.58
N GLN A 35 -14.58 -3.57 -13.60
CA GLN A 35 -14.81 -5.00 -13.37
C GLN A 35 -15.28 -5.33 -11.94
N TYR A 36 -15.04 -4.43 -10.96
CA TYR A 36 -15.53 -4.66 -9.59
C TYR A 36 -17.05 -4.60 -9.49
N GLU A 37 -17.72 -3.88 -10.38
CA GLU A 37 -19.18 -3.84 -10.42
C GLU A 37 -19.80 -5.22 -10.70
N GLU A 38 -19.10 -6.06 -11.48
CA GLU A 38 -19.54 -7.43 -11.77
C GLU A 38 -19.54 -8.35 -10.54
N LEU A 39 -18.77 -8.01 -9.49
CA LEU A 39 -18.73 -8.78 -8.25
C LEU A 39 -20.07 -8.73 -7.51
N SER A 40 -20.91 -7.74 -7.77
CA SER A 40 -22.28 -7.65 -7.24
C SER A 40 -23.16 -8.83 -7.68
N LYS A 41 -22.79 -9.55 -8.76
CA LYS A 41 -23.53 -10.72 -9.25
C LYS A 41 -23.23 -11.98 -8.43
N LEU A 42 -22.15 -12.00 -7.65
CA LEU A 42 -21.70 -13.20 -6.91
C LEU A 42 -22.76 -13.71 -5.95
N SER A 43 -23.42 -12.82 -5.21
CA SER A 43 -24.50 -13.21 -4.28
C SER A 43 -25.71 -13.89 -4.94
N LYS A 44 -25.94 -13.62 -6.24
CA LYS A 44 -27.02 -14.25 -7.01
C LYS A 44 -26.58 -15.56 -7.61
N ILE A 45 -25.32 -15.68 -8.04
CA ILE A 45 -24.77 -16.88 -8.69
C ILE A 45 -24.44 -17.95 -7.65
N TYR A 46 -23.95 -17.54 -6.47
CA TYR A 46 -23.55 -18.41 -5.38
C TYR A 46 -24.27 -18.03 -4.08
N PRO A 47 -25.57 -18.36 -3.95
CA PRO A 47 -26.38 -17.92 -2.82
C PRO A 47 -25.95 -18.51 -1.47
N ASP A 48 -25.29 -19.66 -1.48
CA ASP A 48 -24.80 -20.36 -0.28
C ASP A 48 -23.39 -19.92 0.14
N ALA A 49 -22.66 -19.20 -0.71
CA ALA A 49 -21.33 -18.73 -0.40
C ALA A 49 -21.33 -17.42 0.40
N VAL A 50 -20.48 -17.36 1.42
CA VAL A 50 -20.27 -16.13 2.18
C VAL A 50 -19.51 -15.11 1.34
N ILE A 51 -19.96 -13.85 1.30
CA ILE A 51 -19.20 -12.77 0.66
C ILE A 51 -18.62 -11.87 1.75
N ALA A 52 -17.29 -11.78 1.80
CA ALA A 52 -16.53 -10.93 2.70
C ALA A 52 -15.81 -9.82 1.93
N GLY A 53 -16.18 -8.56 2.16
CA GLY A 53 -15.50 -7.40 1.59
C GLY A 53 -14.51 -6.81 2.58
N PHE A 54 -13.26 -6.62 2.14
CA PHE A 54 -12.19 -6.02 2.91
C PHE A 54 -11.73 -4.72 2.26
N THR A 55 -11.53 -3.69 3.06
CA THR A 55 -10.97 -2.41 2.60
C THR A 55 -10.31 -1.66 3.74
N ALA A 56 -9.19 -1.00 3.45
CA ALA A 56 -8.51 -0.14 4.40
C ALA A 56 -9.08 1.30 4.41
N THR A 57 -9.76 1.70 3.34
CA THR A 57 -10.17 3.09 3.09
C THR A 57 -11.63 3.14 2.64
N ALA A 58 -12.55 3.16 3.59
CA ALA A 58 -13.98 3.35 3.30
C ALA A 58 -14.60 4.28 4.33
N ASP A 59 -15.06 5.44 3.88
CA ASP A 59 -15.94 6.30 4.64
C ASP A 59 -17.34 5.68 4.81
N LYS A 60 -18.22 6.37 5.48
CA LYS A 60 -19.57 5.86 5.77
C LYS A 60 -20.35 5.55 4.49
N ASP A 61 -20.30 6.48 3.52
CA ASP A 61 -21.08 6.37 2.28
C ASP A 61 -20.54 5.24 1.40
N THR A 62 -19.22 5.11 1.32
CA THR A 62 -18.57 3.98 0.63
C THR A 62 -18.93 2.64 1.26
N ARG A 63 -18.98 2.55 2.59
CA ARG A 63 -19.39 1.31 3.28
C ARG A 63 -20.85 0.94 2.98
N GLU A 64 -21.75 1.91 2.95
CA GLU A 64 -23.15 1.69 2.58
C GLU A 64 -23.28 1.20 1.13
N ASP A 65 -22.51 1.79 0.20
CA ASP A 65 -22.46 1.32 -1.19
C ASP A 65 -21.95 -0.12 -1.30
N ILE A 66 -20.88 -0.48 -0.56
CA ILE A 66 -20.32 -1.85 -0.55
C ILE A 66 -21.40 -2.84 -0.06
N ILE A 67 -22.07 -2.54 1.04
CA ILE A 67 -23.11 -3.40 1.62
C ILE A 67 -24.25 -3.60 0.64
N HIS A 68 -24.76 -2.51 0.07
CA HIS A 68 -25.86 -2.55 -0.89
C HIS A 68 -25.50 -3.41 -2.11
N LYS A 69 -24.29 -3.27 -2.64
CA LYS A 69 -23.87 -3.97 -3.87
C LYS A 69 -23.47 -5.42 -3.65
N LEU A 70 -22.89 -5.76 -2.49
CA LEU A 70 -22.39 -7.11 -2.23
C LEU A 70 -23.40 -8.02 -1.51
N SER A 71 -24.30 -7.48 -0.67
CA SER A 71 -25.09 -8.30 0.27
C SER A 71 -26.56 -7.93 0.42
N ASN A 72 -27.10 -7.01 -0.37
CA ASN A 72 -28.50 -6.56 -0.25
C ASN A 72 -28.89 -6.18 1.19
N TYR A 73 -28.00 -5.44 1.92
CA TYR A 73 -28.20 -4.96 3.30
C TYR A 73 -28.19 -6.01 4.42
N ASN A 74 -27.97 -7.29 4.12
CA ASN A 74 -27.87 -8.33 5.15
C ASN A 74 -26.41 -8.66 5.45
N SER A 75 -25.69 -7.72 6.09
CA SER A 75 -24.27 -7.88 6.41
C SER A 75 -23.93 -7.55 7.85
N LYS A 76 -22.92 -8.24 8.38
CA LYS A 76 -22.22 -7.81 9.59
C LYS A 76 -21.07 -6.89 9.20
N ILE A 77 -20.98 -5.74 9.87
CA ILE A 77 -19.95 -4.74 9.62
C ILE A 77 -18.97 -4.76 10.79
N PHE A 78 -17.69 -4.88 10.49
CA PHE A 78 -16.60 -4.79 11.46
C PHE A 78 -15.74 -3.58 11.06
N VAL A 79 -15.69 -2.57 11.93
CA VAL A 79 -14.86 -1.37 11.72
C VAL A 79 -13.83 -1.34 12.82
N GLN A 80 -12.56 -1.43 12.44
CA GLN A 80 -11.45 -1.14 13.33
C GLN A 80 -11.02 0.32 13.17
N GLY A 81 -10.58 0.94 14.26
CA GLY A 81 -10.01 2.28 14.21
C GLY A 81 -8.74 2.33 13.38
N PHE A 82 -8.41 3.53 12.90
CA PHE A 82 -7.18 3.79 12.14
C PHE A 82 -5.95 3.93 13.04
N ASP A 83 -6.12 3.84 14.35
CA ASP A 83 -5.03 4.04 15.29
C ASP A 83 -3.98 2.92 15.19
N ARG A 84 -2.75 3.33 15.04
CA ARG A 84 -1.56 2.48 14.99
C ARG A 84 -0.56 2.98 16.02
N PRO A 85 -0.77 2.65 17.33
CA PRO A 85 0.02 3.20 18.42
C PRO A 85 1.51 2.86 18.33
N ASN A 86 1.87 1.86 17.54
CA ASN A 86 3.25 1.49 17.29
C ASN A 86 3.93 2.30 16.17
N LEU A 87 3.21 3.22 15.50
CA LEU A 87 3.78 4.09 14.47
C LEU A 87 4.02 5.50 15.02
N SER A 88 5.26 5.96 15.00
CA SER A 88 5.61 7.35 15.23
C SER A 88 5.54 8.14 13.93
N LEU A 89 4.81 9.25 13.93
CA LEU A 89 4.60 10.10 12.76
C LEU A 89 5.39 11.40 12.89
N ALA A 90 6.30 11.67 11.96
CA ALA A 90 7.02 12.93 11.85
C ALA A 90 6.71 13.61 10.51
N VAL A 91 6.46 14.93 10.55
CA VAL A 91 6.23 15.75 9.37
C VAL A 91 7.16 16.95 9.44
N GLU A 92 8.00 17.12 8.43
CA GLU A 92 9.01 18.18 8.40
C GLU A 92 8.92 18.97 7.08
N GLN A 93 9.21 20.26 7.15
CA GLN A 93 9.42 21.04 5.95
C GLN A 93 10.69 20.57 5.25
N LYS A 94 10.56 20.28 3.96
CA LYS A 94 11.68 19.84 3.13
C LYS A 94 12.63 21.00 2.84
N ASP A 95 13.88 20.83 3.22
CA ASP A 95 14.99 21.75 2.91
C ASP A 95 16.11 20.94 2.24
N ASP A 96 17.13 20.55 2.97
CA ASP A 96 18.15 19.58 2.51
C ASP A 96 17.68 18.15 2.80
N TRP A 97 16.96 17.56 1.84
CA TRP A 97 16.45 16.20 1.99
C TRP A 97 17.54 15.16 2.26
N LYS A 98 18.78 15.41 1.76
CA LYS A 98 19.88 14.48 1.98
C LYS A 98 20.29 14.45 3.44
N LYS A 99 20.41 15.64 4.03
CA LYS A 99 20.72 15.78 5.45
C LYS A 99 19.58 15.25 6.32
N GLN A 100 18.34 15.61 6.00
CA GLN A 100 17.15 15.18 6.75
C GLN A 100 17.00 13.64 6.74
N ILE A 101 17.16 13.00 5.58
CA ILE A 101 17.11 11.54 5.47
C ILE A 101 18.27 10.87 6.23
N LEU A 102 19.47 11.41 6.20
CA LEU A 102 20.58 10.82 6.97
C LEU A 102 20.36 10.93 8.47
N ILE A 103 19.80 12.04 8.96
CA ILE A 103 19.43 12.19 10.38
C ILE A 103 18.33 11.17 10.72
N PHE A 104 17.30 11.05 9.90
CA PHE A 104 16.23 10.08 10.12
C PHE A 104 16.72 8.62 10.11
N LEU A 105 17.70 8.30 9.29
CA LEU A 105 18.29 6.96 9.19
C LEU A 105 19.40 6.69 10.20
N GLU A 106 19.80 7.68 11.00
CA GLU A 106 20.76 7.47 12.08
C GLU A 106 20.26 6.34 12.99
N ASN A 107 21.11 5.39 13.30
CA ASN A 107 20.78 4.18 14.07
C ASN A 107 19.87 3.13 13.37
N LYS A 108 19.55 3.29 12.07
CA LYS A 108 18.69 2.35 11.31
C LYS A 108 19.46 1.54 10.23
N ILE A 109 20.76 1.41 10.37
CA ILE A 109 21.63 0.81 9.32
C ILE A 109 21.29 -0.65 8.97
N ASN A 110 20.74 -1.41 9.92
CA ASN A 110 20.34 -2.80 9.75
C ASN A 110 18.81 -2.99 9.69
N GLU A 111 18.07 -1.91 9.62
CA GLU A 111 16.63 -1.93 9.57
C GLU A 111 16.11 -1.90 8.12
N SER A 112 15.04 -2.64 7.89
CA SER A 112 14.35 -2.58 6.60
C SER A 112 13.35 -1.42 6.59
N GLY A 113 13.34 -0.66 5.51
CA GLY A 113 12.42 0.45 5.34
C GLY A 113 12.08 0.76 3.90
N ILE A 114 11.16 1.69 3.72
CA ILE A 114 10.73 2.16 2.40
C ILE A 114 10.92 3.68 2.34
N ILE A 115 11.48 4.17 1.24
CA ILE A 115 11.54 5.61 0.94
C ILE A 115 10.77 5.88 -0.35
N TYR A 116 9.65 6.59 -0.25
CA TYR A 116 8.84 6.94 -1.39
C TYR A 116 9.34 8.20 -2.08
N CYS A 117 9.46 8.12 -3.40
CA CYS A 117 9.90 9.18 -4.29
C CYS A 117 8.86 9.47 -5.36
N LEU A 118 8.79 10.71 -5.82
CA LEU A 118 7.83 11.13 -6.84
C LEU A 118 8.17 10.60 -8.25
N SER A 119 9.46 10.51 -8.59
CA SER A 119 9.91 10.15 -9.93
C SER A 119 10.86 8.97 -9.95
N ARG A 120 10.91 8.29 -11.11
CA ARG A 120 11.83 7.17 -11.38
C ARG A 120 13.29 7.60 -11.17
N LYS A 121 13.68 8.73 -11.75
CA LYS A 121 15.04 9.28 -11.59
C LYS A 121 15.37 9.52 -10.11
N GLN A 122 14.45 10.09 -9.34
CA GLN A 122 14.68 10.32 -7.92
C GLN A 122 14.91 9.01 -7.16
N THR A 123 14.26 7.89 -7.53
CA THR A 123 14.51 6.59 -6.87
C THR A 123 15.95 6.12 -7.10
N GLU A 124 16.47 6.30 -8.30
CA GLU A 124 17.85 5.95 -8.64
C GLU A 124 18.86 6.85 -7.89
N ASP A 125 18.67 8.18 -7.97
CA ASP A 125 19.53 9.17 -7.34
C ASP A 125 19.63 8.97 -5.82
N VAL A 126 18.47 8.71 -5.17
CA VAL A 126 18.40 8.46 -3.71
C VAL A 126 19.06 7.13 -3.34
N SER A 127 18.81 6.07 -4.13
CA SER A 127 19.43 4.77 -3.89
C SER A 127 20.95 4.85 -4.01
N GLU A 128 21.47 5.51 -5.04
CA GLU A 128 22.91 5.72 -5.21
C GLU A 128 23.51 6.52 -4.06
N PHE A 129 22.83 7.61 -3.67
CA PHE A 129 23.26 8.44 -2.54
C PHE A 129 23.36 7.63 -1.24
N LEU A 130 22.34 6.82 -0.92
CA LEU A 130 22.32 6.01 0.30
C LEU A 130 23.38 4.90 0.27
N ASN A 131 23.60 4.26 -0.88
CA ASN A 131 24.65 3.26 -1.03
C ASN A 131 26.06 3.84 -0.82
N LYS A 132 26.30 5.09 -1.26
CA LYS A 132 27.55 5.83 -0.94
C LYS A 132 27.72 6.15 0.55
N LYS A 133 26.64 6.04 1.33
CA LYS A 133 26.62 6.23 2.79
C LYS A 133 26.55 4.91 3.56
N ASN A 134 26.87 3.79 2.89
CA ASN A 134 26.89 2.42 3.45
C ASN A 134 25.53 1.87 3.86
N TYR A 135 24.41 2.45 3.39
CA TYR A 135 23.11 1.82 3.47
C TYR A 135 22.91 0.85 2.31
N ARG A 136 22.11 -0.18 2.50
CA ARG A 136 21.74 -1.14 1.43
C ARG A 136 20.45 -0.70 0.76
N ALA A 137 20.53 0.26 -0.16
CA ALA A 137 19.37 0.81 -0.85
C ALA A 137 19.20 0.23 -2.26
N ILE A 138 18.00 -0.15 -2.62
CA ILE A 138 17.64 -0.66 -3.96
C ILE A 138 16.48 0.13 -4.54
N PRO A 139 16.58 0.59 -5.81
CA PRO A 139 15.51 1.34 -6.46
C PRO A 139 14.40 0.40 -6.95
N TYR A 140 13.15 0.91 -6.96
CA TYR A 140 12.01 0.21 -7.51
C TYR A 140 11.02 1.16 -8.19
N HIS A 141 10.81 1.00 -9.49
CA HIS A 141 9.84 1.79 -10.26
C HIS A 141 9.38 1.05 -11.52
N ALA A 142 8.24 1.45 -12.06
CA ALA A 142 7.62 0.81 -13.22
C ALA A 142 8.45 0.89 -14.52
N GLY A 143 9.47 1.75 -14.59
CA GLY A 143 10.38 1.83 -15.73
C GLY A 143 11.47 0.76 -15.78
N GLN A 144 11.64 -0.02 -14.71
CA GLN A 144 12.59 -1.14 -14.69
C GLN A 144 11.99 -2.36 -15.39
N GLU A 145 12.86 -3.22 -15.92
CA GLU A 145 12.44 -4.52 -16.45
C GLU A 145 11.75 -5.37 -15.38
N SER A 146 10.80 -6.20 -15.81
CA SER A 146 10.01 -7.03 -14.90
C SER A 146 10.88 -7.99 -14.07
N SER A 147 11.93 -8.54 -14.67
CA SER A 147 12.92 -9.40 -14.02
C SER A 147 13.67 -8.68 -12.90
N VAL A 148 14.11 -7.44 -13.14
CA VAL A 148 14.81 -6.59 -12.15
C VAL A 148 13.88 -6.25 -11.00
N ARG A 149 12.64 -5.84 -11.30
CA ARG A 149 11.63 -5.54 -10.27
C ARG A 149 11.35 -6.75 -9.37
N LYS A 150 11.15 -7.91 -9.98
CA LYS A 150 10.92 -9.16 -9.25
C LYS A 150 12.09 -9.50 -8.33
N ASN A 151 13.31 -9.45 -8.84
CA ASN A 151 14.52 -9.72 -8.05
C ASN A 151 14.69 -8.71 -6.90
N ASN A 152 14.46 -7.42 -7.14
CA ASN A 152 14.55 -6.38 -6.12
C ASN A 152 13.47 -6.58 -5.04
N GLN A 153 12.26 -6.94 -5.42
CA GLN A 153 11.19 -7.26 -4.49
C GLN A 153 11.51 -8.50 -3.66
N GLU A 154 11.98 -9.59 -4.28
CA GLU A 154 12.39 -10.81 -3.57
C GLU A 154 13.53 -10.55 -2.59
N LYS A 155 14.55 -9.76 -2.97
CA LYS A 155 15.62 -9.34 -2.05
C LYS A 155 15.06 -8.59 -0.85
N PHE A 156 14.18 -7.61 -1.08
CA PHE A 156 13.57 -6.85 -0.01
C PHE A 156 12.73 -7.74 0.92
N MET A 157 11.94 -8.65 0.38
CA MET A 157 11.10 -9.55 1.17
C MET A 157 11.90 -10.51 2.05
N ASN A 158 12.98 -11.07 1.50
CA ASN A 158 13.71 -12.19 2.12
C ASN A 158 14.92 -11.75 2.95
N GLN A 159 15.40 -10.52 2.81
CA GLN A 159 16.57 -10.02 3.53
C GLN A 159 16.20 -8.88 4.46
N ASN A 160 16.97 -8.72 5.55
CA ASN A 160 16.85 -7.59 6.47
C ASN A 160 17.88 -6.50 6.13
N GLY A 161 17.64 -5.29 6.66
CA GLY A 161 18.53 -4.16 6.47
C GLY A 161 18.55 -3.62 5.04
N ILE A 162 17.48 -3.83 4.26
CA ILE A 162 17.34 -3.27 2.91
C ILE A 162 16.38 -2.09 2.95
N ILE A 163 16.77 -0.99 2.32
CA ILE A 163 15.95 0.17 2.08
C ILE A 163 15.41 0.10 0.65
N MET A 164 14.11 -0.07 0.50
CA MET A 164 13.48 0.03 -0.81
C MET A 164 13.19 1.50 -1.13
N VAL A 165 13.84 2.04 -2.15
CA VAL A 165 13.57 3.40 -2.63
C VAL A 165 12.65 3.32 -3.84
N ALA A 166 11.42 3.76 -3.69
CA ALA A 166 10.37 3.41 -4.66
C ALA A 166 9.47 4.58 -5.05
N THR A 167 8.89 4.48 -6.23
CA THR A 167 7.65 5.21 -6.55
C THR A 167 6.44 4.46 -6.00
N ILE A 168 5.24 5.04 -6.11
CA ILE A 168 3.96 4.40 -5.74
C ILE A 168 3.73 3.03 -6.42
N ALA A 169 4.54 2.68 -7.43
CA ALA A 169 4.50 1.36 -8.07
C ALA A 169 4.89 0.21 -7.11
N PHE A 170 5.59 0.53 -6.01
CA PHE A 170 5.92 -0.43 -4.96
C PHE A 170 4.88 -0.36 -3.85
N GLY A 171 3.90 -1.22 -3.91
CA GLY A 171 2.81 -1.13 -2.95
C GLY A 171 1.98 -2.40 -2.85
N MET A 172 1.23 -2.75 -3.86
CA MET A 172 0.34 -3.92 -3.84
C MET A 172 1.13 -5.21 -3.61
N GLY A 173 0.65 -6.05 -2.69
CA GLY A 173 1.25 -7.37 -2.43
C GLY A 173 2.53 -7.36 -1.59
N ILE A 174 2.90 -6.24 -0.97
CA ILE A 174 4.04 -6.19 -0.05
C ILE A 174 3.55 -6.55 1.35
N ASP A 175 3.96 -7.73 1.81
CA ASP A 175 3.62 -8.26 3.14
C ASP A 175 4.87 -8.61 3.96
N LYS A 176 5.80 -7.65 4.06
CA LYS A 176 6.94 -7.73 4.96
C LYS A 176 6.56 -7.12 6.30
N SER A 177 6.48 -7.94 7.34
CA SER A 177 5.98 -7.52 8.66
C SER A 177 6.94 -6.59 9.42
N ASN A 178 8.25 -6.77 9.22
CA ASN A 178 9.31 -6.09 9.95
C ASN A 178 9.88 -4.84 9.26
N ILE A 179 9.07 -4.09 8.55
CA ILE A 179 9.45 -2.76 8.04
C ILE A 179 9.46 -1.80 9.23
N ARG A 180 10.64 -1.23 9.52
CA ARG A 180 10.83 -0.36 10.69
C ARG A 180 10.62 1.11 10.41
N PHE A 181 10.67 1.52 9.14
CA PHE A 181 10.39 2.91 8.79
C PHE A 181 9.81 3.07 7.38
N VAL A 182 9.06 4.15 7.22
CA VAL A 182 8.60 4.64 5.92
C VAL A 182 8.87 6.13 5.84
N ALA A 183 9.60 6.57 4.81
CA ALA A 183 9.85 7.98 4.57
C ALA A 183 9.28 8.44 3.22
N HIS A 184 8.78 9.66 3.16
CA HIS A 184 8.26 10.28 1.95
C HIS A 184 9.10 11.52 1.63
N LEU A 185 9.74 11.55 0.47
CA LEU A 185 10.50 12.73 0.00
C LEU A 185 9.62 13.75 -0.73
N SER A 186 8.32 13.49 -0.83
CA SER A 186 7.32 14.37 -1.44
C SER A 186 5.94 13.98 -0.90
N LEU A 187 5.00 14.92 -0.94
CA LEU A 187 3.63 14.64 -0.53
C LEU A 187 3.02 13.53 -1.39
N PRO A 188 2.38 12.53 -0.79
CA PRO A 188 1.51 11.58 -1.47
C PRO A 188 0.35 12.27 -2.18
N SER A 189 -0.29 11.56 -3.11
CA SER A 189 -1.41 12.10 -3.90
C SER A 189 -2.66 12.40 -3.08
N SER A 190 -2.85 11.71 -1.97
CA SER A 190 -3.95 11.90 -1.03
C SER A 190 -3.56 11.41 0.36
N ILE A 191 -4.40 11.74 1.36
CA ILE A 191 -4.21 11.28 2.73
C ILE A 191 -4.43 9.77 2.85
N GLU A 192 -5.33 9.20 2.05
CA GLU A 192 -5.57 7.76 1.98
C GLU A 192 -4.33 7.03 1.43
N SER A 193 -3.72 7.57 0.36
CA SER A 193 -2.46 7.03 -0.17
C SER A 193 -1.35 7.08 0.87
N TYR A 194 -1.21 8.21 1.57
CA TYR A 194 -0.25 8.35 2.65
C TYR A 194 -0.48 7.28 3.74
N TYR A 195 -1.72 7.12 4.17
CA TYR A 195 -2.07 6.16 5.20
C TYR A 195 -1.79 4.71 4.78
N GLN A 196 -2.12 4.34 3.55
CA GLN A 196 -1.80 3.02 2.99
C GLN A 196 -0.29 2.77 2.91
N GLU A 197 0.49 3.79 2.57
CA GLU A 197 1.95 3.70 2.42
C GLU A 197 2.64 3.57 3.78
N ILE A 198 2.30 4.40 4.76
CA ILE A 198 2.85 4.28 6.13
C ILE A 198 2.35 3.02 6.85
N GLY A 199 1.14 2.55 6.53
CA GLY A 199 0.55 1.32 7.07
C GLY A 199 1.33 0.04 6.74
N ARG A 200 2.37 0.12 5.89
CA ARG A 200 3.31 -0.98 5.64
C ARG A 200 4.32 -1.18 6.75
N ALA A 201 4.58 -0.13 7.53
CA ALA A 201 5.50 -0.20 8.66
C ALA A 201 4.87 -0.88 9.88
N GLY A 202 5.67 -1.60 10.64
CA GLY A 202 5.29 -2.16 11.94
C GLY A 202 4.10 -3.12 11.93
N ARG A 203 3.91 -3.91 10.87
CA ARG A 203 2.81 -4.89 10.81
C ARG A 203 2.91 -6.01 11.82
N ASP A 204 4.11 -6.23 12.35
CA ASP A 204 4.37 -7.16 13.45
C ASP A 204 4.05 -6.59 14.84
N GLY A 205 3.48 -5.37 14.92
CA GLY A 205 3.17 -4.69 16.17
C GLY A 205 4.35 -4.00 16.85
N ASN A 206 5.57 -4.19 16.36
CA ASN A 206 6.75 -3.54 16.91
C ASN A 206 6.83 -2.06 16.50
N PRO A 207 7.52 -1.21 17.27
CA PRO A 207 7.70 0.20 16.94
C PRO A 207 8.25 0.41 15.54
N ALA A 208 7.70 1.39 14.84
CA ALA A 208 8.17 1.84 13.55
C ALA A 208 7.97 3.35 13.41
N GLU A 209 8.78 3.97 12.57
CA GLU A 209 8.82 5.43 12.43
C GLU A 209 8.44 5.84 11.00
N THR A 210 7.79 6.98 10.89
CA THR A 210 7.50 7.56 9.58
C THR A 210 7.98 9.00 9.50
N LEU A 211 8.45 9.40 8.32
CA LEU A 211 8.86 10.76 8.03
C LEU A 211 8.20 11.24 6.74
N LEU A 212 7.54 12.39 6.78
CA LEU A 212 7.03 13.07 5.60
C LEU A 212 7.75 14.40 5.41
N LEU A 213 8.49 14.53 4.31
CA LEU A 213 9.09 15.79 3.89
C LEU A 213 8.17 16.50 2.90
N TYR A 214 7.64 17.67 3.26
CA TYR A 214 6.76 18.46 2.41
C TYR A 214 7.40 19.77 1.95
N LEU A 215 7.13 20.15 0.70
CA LEU A 215 7.43 21.50 0.22
C LEU A 215 6.24 22.42 0.49
N SER A 216 6.47 23.53 1.19
CA SER A 216 5.48 24.57 1.30
C SER A 216 5.34 25.28 -0.06
N LEU A 217 4.15 25.19 -0.66
CA LEU A 217 3.83 25.91 -1.91
C LEU A 217 3.47 27.39 -1.68
N ILE A 218 3.61 27.89 -0.45
CA ILE A 218 3.18 29.26 -0.08
C ILE A 218 4.15 30.33 -0.60
N HIS A 219 5.26 29.97 -1.19
CA HIS A 219 6.28 30.89 -1.69
C HIS A 219 6.45 30.88 -3.23
N ILE A 220 5.41 30.49 -3.96
CA ILE A 220 5.38 30.67 -5.42
C ILE A 220 4.52 31.87 -5.78
#